data_42bc170dae48e8b98595722721c2c330
#
_entry.id   42bc170dae48e8b98595722721c2c330
#
_cell.length_a   1.000
_cell.length_b   1.000
_cell.length_c   1.000
_cell.angle_alpha   90.00
_cell.angle_beta   90.00
_cell.angle_gamma   90.00
#
_symmetry.space_group_name_H-M   'P 1'
#
loop_
_entity.id
_entity.type
_entity.pdbx_description
1 polymer ?
#
loop_
_entity_poly.entity_id
_entity_poly.type
_entity_poly.pdbx_seq_one_letter_code
_entity_poly.pdbx_strand_id
1 'polypeptide(L)'
;DMLKQGYFQTMETVPMEKRIYKSCPHPVAALIIAVYVDNNPCRFNCIDLLEDFEKFLKKDGRIKMQREGKLEWLLGIRYHFDEVTGAVSCDQKPSIVALLAKYGMTDCNTTKIPLSPSSDLESLPIPDKPDEVVVKLYASLVGELLYIAINTVPQISYIMSCLTRYMTRATEAHFTYAKGTLRYLKGVMDRKITWCAANARDPHVRHEIWAGA
;
A
#
# COMPACT_ATOMS: atom_id res chain seq x y z
N ASP A 1 22.44 8.09 -0.35
CA ASP A 1 21.41 9.01 0.18
C ASP A 1 20.07 8.97 -0.57
N MET A 2 19.99 8.38 -1.76
CA MET A 2 18.72 8.17 -2.48
C MET A 2 17.82 7.09 -1.85
N LEU A 3 18.39 6.10 -1.17
CA LEU A 3 17.63 5.05 -0.46
C LEU A 3 16.78 5.58 0.70
N LYS A 4 17.13 6.73 1.26
CA LYS A 4 16.37 7.39 2.34
C LYS A 4 15.10 8.11 1.87
N GLN A 5 14.87 8.22 0.56
CA GLN A 5 13.74 8.96 -0.01
C GLN A 5 12.68 8.07 -0.66
N GLY A 6 12.73 6.73 -0.47
CA GLY A 6 11.70 5.82 -0.96
C GLY A 6 11.63 5.69 -2.49
N TYR A 7 12.68 6.03 -3.21
CA TYR A 7 12.75 5.83 -4.66
C TYR A 7 13.02 4.37 -4.98
N PHE A 8 12.17 3.77 -5.79
CA PHE A 8 12.39 2.46 -6.39
C PHE A 8 13.59 2.57 -7.35
N GLN A 9 14.72 2.08 -6.95
CA GLN A 9 15.81 1.85 -7.87
C GLN A 9 15.61 0.45 -8.47
N THR A 10 15.22 0.38 -9.74
CA THR A 10 15.43 -0.85 -10.51
C THR A 10 16.93 -1.09 -10.52
N MET A 11 17.38 -2.12 -9.82
CA MET A 11 18.77 -2.56 -9.99
C MET A 11 18.92 -2.94 -11.46
N GLU A 12 19.62 -2.12 -12.23
CA GLU A 12 20.18 -2.55 -13.49
C GLU A 12 20.92 -3.86 -13.22
N THR A 13 20.61 -4.83 -14.04
CA THR A 13 21.16 -6.17 -14.01
C THR A 13 22.62 -6.16 -13.59
N VAL A 14 22.89 -6.62 -12.37
CA VAL A 14 24.24 -7.12 -12.04
C VAL A 14 24.54 -8.13 -13.16
N PRO A 15 25.62 -7.98 -13.95
CA PRO A 15 25.94 -8.94 -14.97
C PRO A 15 26.31 -10.25 -14.28
N MET A 16 25.26 -11.01 -13.93
CA MET A 16 25.46 -12.40 -13.57
C MET A 16 25.86 -13.07 -14.89
N GLU A 17 27.07 -13.62 -14.93
CA GLU A 17 27.51 -14.49 -16.00
C GLU A 17 26.32 -15.35 -16.41
N LYS A 18 26.08 -15.52 -17.71
CA LYS A 18 24.96 -16.31 -18.25
C LYS A 18 24.95 -17.71 -17.63
N ARG A 19 24.43 -17.86 -16.44
CA ARG A 19 24.23 -19.14 -15.78
C ARG A 19 22.97 -19.77 -16.34
N ILE A 20 23.12 -20.97 -16.89
CA ILE A 20 21.99 -21.78 -17.31
C ILE A 20 21.46 -22.49 -16.07
N TYR A 21 20.32 -22.06 -15.59
CA TYR A 21 19.61 -22.73 -14.50
C TYR A 21 18.82 -23.91 -15.07
N LYS A 22 19.32 -25.12 -14.90
CA LYS A 22 18.72 -26.35 -15.45
C LYS A 22 17.32 -26.64 -14.92
N SER A 23 17.02 -26.16 -13.71
CA SER A 23 15.71 -26.30 -13.08
C SER A 23 14.73 -25.19 -13.48
N CYS A 24 15.18 -24.18 -14.22
CA CYS A 24 14.32 -23.09 -14.64
C CYS A 24 13.42 -23.56 -15.78
N PRO A 25 12.08 -23.54 -15.62
CA PRO A 25 11.15 -23.93 -16.69
C PRO A 25 11.09 -22.92 -17.83
N HIS A 26 11.72 -21.76 -17.66
CA HIS A 26 11.76 -20.67 -18.65
C HIS A 26 13.12 -20.60 -19.34
N PRO A 27 13.15 -20.14 -20.60
CA PRO A 27 14.40 -19.91 -21.33
C PRO A 27 15.24 -18.80 -20.68
N VAL A 28 14.62 -17.92 -19.90
CA VAL A 28 15.29 -16.84 -19.18
C VAL A 28 14.85 -16.86 -17.72
N ALA A 29 15.80 -17.06 -16.81
CA ALA A 29 15.56 -16.89 -15.38
C ALA A 29 15.47 -15.39 -15.05
N ALA A 30 14.44 -14.99 -14.32
CA ALA A 30 14.18 -13.61 -13.95
C ALA A 30 13.91 -13.48 -12.44
N LEU A 31 14.51 -12.47 -11.85
CA LEU A 31 14.29 -12.05 -10.46
C LEU A 31 14.13 -10.53 -10.43
N ILE A 32 13.03 -10.06 -9.90
CA ILE A 32 12.74 -8.63 -9.70
C ILE A 32 12.60 -8.40 -8.20
N ILE A 33 13.34 -7.45 -7.68
CA ILE A 33 13.31 -7.10 -6.26
C ILE A 33 12.98 -5.62 -6.15
N ALA A 34 11.97 -5.27 -5.35
CA ALA A 34 11.74 -3.91 -4.92
C ALA A 34 12.38 -3.75 -3.53
N VAL A 35 13.14 -2.68 -3.34
CA VAL A 35 13.83 -2.42 -2.06
C VAL A 35 13.10 -1.32 -1.32
N TYR A 36 12.60 -1.63 -0.13
CA TYR A 36 11.97 -0.66 0.75
C TYR A 36 12.43 -0.87 2.19
N VAL A 37 13.46 -0.12 2.59
CA VAL A 37 14.11 -0.21 3.91
C VAL A 37 14.51 -1.66 4.22
N ASP A 38 13.76 -2.35 5.09
CA ASP A 38 13.95 -3.73 5.53
C ASP A 38 12.97 -4.72 4.84
N ASN A 39 11.95 -4.22 4.15
CA ASN A 39 10.98 -5.04 3.41
C ASN A 39 11.33 -5.08 1.91
N ASN A 40 11.74 -6.25 1.43
CA ASN A 40 12.19 -6.42 0.06
C ASN A 40 11.30 -7.44 -0.68
N PRO A 41 10.12 -7.02 -1.20
CA PRO A 41 9.30 -7.91 -1.98
C PRO A 41 10.00 -8.31 -3.27
N CYS A 42 9.92 -9.59 -3.62
CA CYS A 42 10.53 -10.12 -4.82
C CYS A 42 9.53 -10.91 -5.67
N ARG A 43 9.77 -10.89 -6.96
CA ARG A 43 9.09 -11.72 -7.96
C ARG A 43 10.12 -12.49 -8.75
N PHE A 44 9.96 -13.80 -8.86
CA PHE A 44 10.89 -14.67 -9.57
C PHE A 44 10.17 -15.80 -10.29
N ASN A 45 10.83 -16.35 -11.31
CA ASN A 45 10.36 -17.51 -12.05
C ASN A 45 11.32 -18.71 -11.93
N CYS A 46 12.43 -18.57 -11.20
CA CYS A 46 13.42 -19.60 -10.99
C CYS A 46 13.92 -19.55 -9.56
N ILE A 47 13.71 -20.63 -8.81
CA ILE A 47 14.11 -20.71 -7.39
C ILE A 47 15.63 -20.71 -7.24
N ASP A 48 16.37 -21.37 -8.15
CA ASP A 48 17.82 -21.44 -8.06
C ASP A 48 18.46 -20.06 -8.22
N LEU A 49 17.87 -19.19 -9.06
CA LEU A 49 18.33 -17.81 -9.22
C LEU A 49 18.17 -17.03 -7.91
N LEU A 50 17.04 -17.24 -7.23
CA LEU A 50 16.78 -16.64 -5.94
C LEU A 50 17.79 -17.09 -4.88
N GLU A 51 18.07 -18.40 -4.83
CA GLU A 51 19.03 -18.98 -3.87
C GLU A 51 20.46 -18.50 -4.14
N ASP A 52 20.86 -18.40 -5.40
CA ASP A 52 22.17 -17.88 -5.76
C ASP A 52 22.32 -16.40 -5.39
N PHE A 53 21.23 -15.62 -5.56
CA PHE A 53 21.23 -14.24 -5.12
C PHE A 53 21.32 -14.11 -3.60
N GLU A 54 20.64 -14.95 -2.84
CA GLU A 54 20.80 -15.00 -1.38
C GLU A 54 22.21 -15.36 -0.94
N LYS A 55 22.82 -16.36 -1.59
CA LYS A 55 24.20 -16.74 -1.30
C LYS A 55 25.16 -15.57 -1.58
N PHE A 56 24.91 -14.84 -2.68
CA PHE A 56 25.69 -13.65 -3.02
C PHE A 56 25.59 -12.57 -1.93
N LEU A 57 24.39 -12.26 -1.46
CA LEU A 57 24.16 -11.25 -0.43
C LEU A 57 24.76 -11.63 0.93
N LYS A 58 24.72 -12.93 1.27
CA LYS A 58 25.26 -13.46 2.53
C LYS A 58 26.77 -13.62 2.52
N LYS A 59 27.42 -13.63 1.34
CA LYS A 59 28.85 -13.89 1.18
C LYS A 59 29.74 -12.97 2.01
N ASP A 60 29.38 -11.69 2.09
CA ASP A 60 30.17 -10.69 2.80
C ASP A 60 29.74 -10.53 4.28
N GLY A 61 28.72 -11.26 4.74
CA GLY A 61 28.20 -11.18 6.11
C GLY A 61 27.61 -9.84 6.53
N ARG A 62 27.47 -8.89 5.58
CA ARG A 62 27.01 -7.52 5.84
C ARG A 62 25.49 -7.40 5.84
N ILE A 63 24.81 -8.29 5.11
CA ILE A 63 23.34 -8.26 4.94
C ILE A 63 22.77 -9.53 5.55
N LYS A 64 21.94 -9.33 6.56
CA LYS A 64 21.14 -10.41 7.14
C LYS A 64 19.76 -10.34 6.47
N MET A 65 19.38 -11.37 5.77
CA MET A 65 18.08 -11.49 5.13
C MET A 65 17.40 -12.79 5.58
N GLN A 66 16.13 -12.68 5.86
CA GLN A 66 15.28 -13.82 6.19
C GLN A 66 14.10 -13.85 5.20
N ARG A 67 13.79 -15.03 4.66
CA ARG A 67 12.56 -15.22 3.88
C ARG A 67 11.38 -15.23 4.83
N GLU A 68 10.39 -14.38 4.58
CA GLU A 68 9.11 -14.39 5.28
C GLU A 68 8.05 -15.21 4.54
N GLY A 69 8.35 -15.68 3.34
CA GLY A 69 7.48 -16.51 2.53
C GLY A 69 6.64 -15.71 1.54
N LYS A 70 5.40 -16.15 1.31
CA LYS A 70 4.49 -15.54 0.33
C LYS A 70 4.16 -14.11 0.72
N LEU A 71 4.21 -13.19 -0.26
CA LEU A 71 3.84 -11.81 -0.04
C LEU A 71 2.33 -11.71 0.27
N GLU A 72 1.98 -11.53 1.54
CA GLU A 72 0.60 -11.30 1.97
C GLU A 72 0.38 -9.86 2.43
N TRP A 73 1.42 -9.24 2.96
CA TRP A 73 1.39 -7.88 3.50
C TRP A 73 2.61 -7.08 3.06
N LEU A 74 2.37 -5.86 2.64
CA LEU A 74 3.43 -4.89 2.40
C LEU A 74 2.90 -3.49 2.69
N LEU A 75 3.59 -2.75 3.58
CA LEU A 75 3.26 -1.36 3.88
C LEU A 75 1.78 -1.13 4.30
N GLY A 76 1.20 -2.04 5.07
CA GLY A 76 -0.19 -1.94 5.51
C GLY A 76 -1.24 -2.24 4.43
N ILE A 77 -0.81 -2.77 3.29
CA ILE A 77 -1.67 -3.23 2.20
C ILE A 77 -1.64 -4.75 2.19
N ARG A 78 -2.80 -5.35 2.11
CA ARG A 78 -2.95 -6.80 2.01
C ARG A 78 -3.05 -7.21 0.54
N TYR A 79 -2.25 -8.21 0.15
CA TYR A 79 -2.20 -8.76 -1.20
C TYR A 79 -2.81 -10.16 -1.24
N HIS A 80 -3.52 -10.43 -2.31
CA HIS A 80 -4.13 -11.72 -2.58
C HIS A 80 -3.73 -12.17 -3.99
N PHE A 81 -3.23 -13.39 -4.09
CA PHE A 81 -2.83 -14.00 -5.36
C PHE A 81 -3.77 -15.16 -5.65
N ASP A 82 -4.46 -15.08 -6.78
CA ASP A 82 -5.27 -16.18 -7.30
C ASP A 82 -4.37 -17.05 -8.19
N GLU A 83 -4.02 -18.22 -7.70
CA GLU A 83 -3.14 -19.16 -8.40
C GLU A 83 -3.80 -19.77 -9.65
N VAL A 84 -5.13 -19.77 -9.72
CA VAL A 84 -5.88 -20.30 -10.87
C VAL A 84 -5.95 -19.31 -12.01
N THR A 85 -6.24 -18.05 -11.70
CA THR A 85 -6.40 -17.00 -12.72
C THR A 85 -5.14 -16.17 -12.94
N GLY A 86 -4.15 -16.24 -12.03
CA GLY A 86 -2.99 -15.38 -12.02
C GLY A 86 -3.33 -13.92 -11.63
N ALA A 87 -4.55 -13.66 -11.18
CA ALA A 87 -4.95 -12.34 -10.76
C ALA A 87 -4.30 -11.97 -9.42
N VAL A 88 -3.90 -10.70 -9.31
CA VAL A 88 -3.40 -10.10 -8.07
C VAL A 88 -4.40 -9.05 -7.63
N SER A 89 -4.83 -9.12 -6.37
CA SER A 89 -5.69 -8.09 -5.80
C SER A 89 -5.12 -7.56 -4.49
N CYS A 90 -5.45 -6.31 -4.16
CA CYS A 90 -5.05 -5.72 -2.89
C CYS A 90 -6.19 -4.95 -2.23
N ASP A 91 -6.15 -4.90 -0.90
CA ASP A 91 -7.07 -4.14 -0.06
C ASP A 91 -6.38 -3.59 1.19
N GLN A 92 -7.04 -2.62 1.83
CA GLN A 92 -6.65 -2.07 3.12
C GLN A 92 -7.78 -2.21 4.16
N LYS A 93 -8.61 -3.26 4.07
CA LYS A 93 -9.71 -3.49 5.02
C LYS A 93 -9.26 -3.41 6.48
N PRO A 94 -8.15 -4.05 6.92
CA PRO A 94 -7.72 -3.96 8.30
C PRO A 94 -7.35 -2.54 8.74
N SER A 95 -6.74 -1.74 7.87
CA SER A 95 -6.44 -0.34 8.14
C SER A 95 -7.73 0.48 8.31
N ILE A 96 -8.73 0.24 7.46
CA ILE A 96 -10.05 0.89 7.56
C ILE A 96 -10.73 0.52 8.87
N VAL A 97 -10.72 -0.75 9.26
CA VAL A 97 -11.29 -1.23 10.54
C VAL A 97 -10.59 -0.58 11.73
N ALA A 98 -9.26 -0.51 11.70
CA ALA A 98 -8.48 0.15 12.75
C ALA A 98 -8.81 1.65 12.86
N LEU A 99 -8.98 2.35 11.73
CA LEU A 99 -9.40 3.74 11.71
C LEU A 99 -10.80 3.94 12.30
N LEU A 100 -11.76 3.11 11.91
CA LEU A 100 -13.11 3.17 12.47
C LEU A 100 -13.09 3.00 13.99
N ALA A 101 -12.29 2.06 14.51
CA ALA A 101 -12.12 1.86 15.94
C ALA A 101 -11.45 3.06 16.61
N LYS A 102 -10.35 3.58 16.03
CA LYS A 102 -9.60 4.73 16.55
C LYS A 102 -10.47 5.98 16.73
N TYR A 103 -11.41 6.23 15.80
CA TYR A 103 -12.28 7.38 15.83
C TYR A 103 -13.68 7.10 16.40
N GLY A 104 -13.89 5.94 17.04
CA GLY A 104 -15.16 5.56 17.69
C GLY A 104 -16.32 5.41 16.70
N MET A 105 -16.05 4.97 15.48
CA MET A 105 -17.02 4.87 14.39
C MET A 105 -17.31 3.43 13.95
N THR A 106 -16.98 2.44 14.75
CA THR A 106 -17.21 1.02 14.44
C THR A 106 -18.67 0.73 14.11
N ASP A 107 -19.62 1.33 14.85
CA ASP A 107 -21.05 1.11 14.69
C ASP A 107 -21.78 2.20 13.90
N CYS A 108 -21.01 3.09 13.22
CA CYS A 108 -21.63 4.15 12.43
C CYS A 108 -22.40 3.61 11.22
N ASN A 109 -23.44 4.34 10.81
CA ASN A 109 -24.15 4.05 9.57
C ASN A 109 -23.25 4.34 8.36
N THR A 110 -23.32 3.49 7.34
CA THR A 110 -22.59 3.69 6.08
C THR A 110 -23.24 4.74 5.20
N THR A 111 -22.46 5.36 4.31
CA THR A 111 -22.94 6.26 3.26
C THR A 111 -22.58 5.72 1.88
N LYS A 112 -23.42 6.02 0.88
CA LYS A 112 -23.17 5.58 -0.50
C LYS A 112 -22.19 6.47 -1.25
N ILE A 113 -22.00 7.70 -0.80
CA ILE A 113 -21.12 8.70 -1.40
C ILE A 113 -20.17 9.25 -0.32
N PRO A 114 -18.90 9.51 -0.65
CA PRO A 114 -17.92 9.98 0.31
C PRO A 114 -18.14 11.43 0.77
N LEU A 115 -18.79 12.24 -0.06
CA LEU A 115 -19.17 13.63 0.23
C LEU A 115 -20.54 13.93 -0.34
N SER A 116 -21.40 14.57 0.45
CA SER A 116 -22.69 15.04 -0.06
C SER A 116 -22.48 16.18 -1.09
N PRO A 117 -23.24 16.20 -2.21
CA PRO A 117 -23.19 17.30 -3.16
C PRO A 117 -23.54 18.67 -2.54
N SER A 118 -24.32 18.67 -1.45
CA SER A 118 -24.68 19.87 -0.68
C SER A 118 -23.63 20.31 0.34
N SER A 119 -22.50 19.61 0.41
CA SER A 119 -21.43 19.95 1.36
C SER A 119 -20.62 21.11 0.81
N ASP A 120 -20.65 22.22 1.51
CA ASP A 120 -19.86 23.40 1.21
C ASP A 120 -18.75 23.57 2.27
N LEU A 121 -17.59 22.95 1.99
CA LEU A 121 -16.42 23.04 2.87
C LEU A 121 -15.80 24.44 2.83
N GLU A 122 -16.01 25.19 1.73
CA GLU A 122 -15.39 26.50 1.52
C GLU A 122 -16.09 27.59 2.32
N SER A 123 -17.39 27.42 2.60
CA SER A 123 -18.16 28.36 3.41
C SER A 123 -17.99 28.19 4.91
N LEU A 124 -17.29 27.15 5.35
CA LEU A 124 -17.07 26.91 6.80
C LEU A 124 -16.20 28.03 7.40
N PRO A 125 -16.61 28.61 8.53
CA PRO A 125 -15.85 29.65 9.18
C PRO A 125 -14.49 29.12 9.67
N ILE A 126 -13.43 29.85 9.36
CA ILE A 126 -12.09 29.58 9.82
C ILE A 126 -11.73 30.63 10.85
N PRO A 127 -11.49 30.27 12.12
CA PRO A 127 -11.10 31.22 13.15
C PRO A 127 -9.65 31.70 12.92
N ASP A 128 -9.35 32.90 13.36
CA ASP A 128 -7.98 33.46 13.32
C ASP A 128 -6.98 32.60 14.10
N LYS A 129 -7.43 31.96 15.17
CA LYS A 129 -6.63 31.02 15.97
C LYS A 129 -7.38 29.69 16.06
N PRO A 130 -7.07 28.73 15.20
CA PRO A 130 -7.66 27.39 15.25
C PRO A 130 -7.19 26.64 16.49
N ASP A 131 -8.04 25.74 17.01
CA ASP A 131 -7.68 24.86 18.10
C ASP A 131 -6.62 23.85 17.62
N GLU A 132 -5.44 23.91 18.21
CA GLU A 132 -4.30 23.04 17.82
C GLU A 132 -4.61 21.55 18.03
N VAL A 133 -5.45 21.19 19.01
CA VAL A 133 -5.82 19.79 19.26
C VAL A 133 -6.68 19.28 18.11
N VAL A 134 -7.68 20.06 17.71
CA VAL A 134 -8.55 19.74 16.57
C VAL A 134 -7.75 19.65 15.29
N VAL A 135 -6.86 20.60 15.04
CA VAL A 135 -5.98 20.61 13.86
C VAL A 135 -5.11 19.36 13.80
N LYS A 136 -4.48 18.96 14.89
CA LYS A 136 -3.64 17.76 14.96
C LYS A 136 -4.44 16.47 14.71
N LEU A 137 -5.61 16.35 15.36
CA LEU A 137 -6.49 15.20 15.15
C LEU A 137 -7.00 15.12 13.70
N TYR A 138 -7.40 16.25 13.15
CA TYR A 138 -7.83 16.35 11.76
C TYR A 138 -6.72 15.97 10.78
N ALA A 139 -5.54 16.55 10.95
CA ALA A 139 -4.39 16.26 10.08
C ALA A 139 -3.99 14.78 10.13
N SER A 140 -4.04 14.15 11.32
CA SER A 140 -3.83 12.71 11.48
C SER A 140 -4.84 11.90 10.67
N LEU A 141 -6.14 12.20 10.85
CA LEU A 141 -7.21 11.48 10.13
C LEU A 141 -7.08 11.67 8.61
N VAL A 142 -6.88 12.91 8.16
CA VAL A 142 -6.76 13.20 6.72
C VAL A 142 -5.54 12.53 6.10
N GLY A 143 -4.41 12.48 6.82
CA GLY A 143 -3.21 11.77 6.37
C GLY A 143 -3.45 10.26 6.20
N GLU A 144 -4.12 9.63 7.15
CA GLU A 144 -4.48 8.21 7.11
C GLU A 144 -5.47 7.90 5.97
N LEU A 145 -6.48 8.77 5.78
CA LEU A 145 -7.43 8.67 4.67
C LEU A 145 -6.75 8.86 3.31
N LEU A 146 -5.81 9.80 3.20
CA LEU A 146 -5.05 10.04 1.99
C LEU A 146 -4.24 8.80 1.60
N TYR A 147 -3.63 8.13 2.57
CA TYR A 147 -2.90 6.88 2.34
C TYR A 147 -3.82 5.79 1.76
N ILE A 148 -5.05 5.67 2.25
CA ILE A 148 -6.04 4.73 1.71
C ILE A 148 -6.47 5.15 0.28
N ALA A 149 -6.67 6.44 0.04
CA ALA A 149 -7.08 6.98 -1.24
C ALA A 149 -6.10 6.66 -2.37
N ILE A 150 -4.81 6.87 -2.12
CA ILE A 150 -3.77 6.69 -3.15
C ILE A 150 -3.43 5.22 -3.41
N ASN A 151 -3.71 4.32 -2.45
CA ASN A 151 -3.34 2.92 -2.59
C ASN A 151 -4.48 2.01 -3.03
N THR A 152 -5.66 2.06 -2.37
CA THR A 152 -6.69 1.04 -2.59
C THR A 152 -8.11 1.56 -2.82
N VAL A 153 -8.42 2.81 -2.44
CA VAL A 153 -9.77 3.39 -2.57
C VAL A 153 -9.71 4.75 -3.30
N PRO A 154 -9.37 4.78 -4.60
CA PRO A 154 -9.26 6.04 -5.36
C PRO A 154 -10.58 6.82 -5.44
N GLN A 155 -11.72 6.20 -5.13
CA GLN A 155 -13.03 6.86 -5.14
C GLN A 155 -13.14 8.02 -4.15
N ILE A 156 -12.27 8.06 -3.11
CA ILE A 156 -12.25 9.18 -2.16
C ILE A 156 -11.23 10.28 -2.55
N SER A 157 -10.51 10.16 -3.67
CA SER A 157 -9.46 11.13 -4.04
C SER A 157 -9.98 12.56 -4.18
N TYR A 158 -11.19 12.73 -4.71
CA TYR A 158 -11.79 14.06 -4.83
C TYR A 158 -12.00 14.71 -3.46
N ILE A 159 -12.65 14.01 -2.52
CA ILE A 159 -12.86 14.57 -1.17
C ILE A 159 -11.52 14.80 -0.46
N MET A 160 -10.52 13.95 -0.69
CA MET A 160 -9.19 14.17 -0.12
C MET A 160 -8.57 15.46 -0.65
N SER A 161 -8.73 15.81 -1.93
CA SER A 161 -8.26 17.08 -2.47
C SER A 161 -8.93 18.30 -1.80
N CYS A 162 -10.17 18.16 -1.35
CA CYS A 162 -10.88 19.20 -0.61
C CYS A 162 -10.40 19.29 0.85
N LEU A 163 -10.33 18.14 1.53
CA LEU A 163 -9.98 18.08 2.97
C LEU A 163 -8.54 18.51 3.25
N THR A 164 -7.59 18.14 2.40
CA THR A 164 -6.16 18.47 2.60
C THR A 164 -5.88 19.97 2.63
N ARG A 165 -6.73 20.82 2.03
CA ARG A 165 -6.60 22.28 2.07
C ARG A 165 -6.71 22.86 3.48
N TYR A 166 -7.31 22.13 4.42
CA TYR A 166 -7.59 22.59 5.77
C TYR A 166 -6.71 21.95 6.85
N MET A 167 -5.64 21.21 6.47
CA MET A 167 -4.82 20.47 7.43
C MET A 167 -4.17 21.34 8.53
N THR A 168 -3.94 22.62 8.27
CA THR A 168 -3.31 23.56 9.21
C THR A 168 -4.29 24.47 9.93
N ARG A 169 -5.58 24.46 9.54
CA ARG A 169 -6.60 25.41 10.04
C ARG A 169 -7.99 24.79 10.17
N ALA A 170 -8.03 23.48 10.39
CA ALA A 170 -9.28 22.75 10.52
C ALA A 170 -10.07 23.15 11.77
N THR A 171 -11.39 23.04 11.68
CA THR A 171 -12.34 23.19 12.77
C THR A 171 -13.06 21.85 12.99
N GLU A 172 -13.86 21.76 14.07
CA GLU A 172 -14.73 20.60 14.33
C GLU A 172 -15.67 20.28 13.17
N ALA A 173 -16.14 21.31 12.44
CA ALA A 173 -16.95 21.11 11.24
C ALA A 173 -16.18 20.37 10.15
N HIS A 174 -14.94 20.77 9.86
CA HIS A 174 -14.07 20.06 8.91
C HIS A 174 -13.81 18.61 9.37
N PHE A 175 -13.61 18.40 10.67
CA PHE A 175 -13.41 17.07 11.23
C PHE A 175 -14.65 16.17 11.04
N THR A 176 -15.85 16.75 11.14
CA THR A 176 -17.11 16.04 10.88
C THR A 176 -17.20 15.56 9.43
N TYR A 177 -16.75 16.37 8.46
CA TYR A 177 -16.69 15.96 7.05
C TYR A 177 -15.68 14.84 6.83
N ALA A 178 -14.49 14.92 7.45
CA ALA A 178 -13.49 13.85 7.40
C ALA A 178 -14.05 12.53 7.98
N LYS A 179 -14.79 12.59 9.08
CA LYS A 179 -15.51 11.43 9.64
C LYS A 179 -16.59 10.91 8.68
N GLY A 180 -17.23 11.78 7.90
CA GLY A 180 -18.16 11.36 6.85
C GLY A 180 -17.51 10.42 5.82
N THR A 181 -16.25 10.66 5.48
CA THR A 181 -15.46 9.79 4.60
C THR A 181 -15.25 8.40 5.20
N LEU A 182 -15.05 8.29 6.53
CA LEU A 182 -14.96 7.00 7.20
C LEU A 182 -16.26 6.18 7.08
N ARG A 183 -17.42 6.83 7.12
CA ARG A 183 -18.72 6.16 6.91
C ARG A 183 -18.82 5.56 5.51
N TYR A 184 -18.29 6.25 4.51
CA TYR A 184 -18.21 5.72 3.15
C TYR A 184 -17.24 4.53 3.09
N LEU A 185 -16.03 4.68 3.65
CA LEU A 185 -15.03 3.61 3.68
C LEU A 185 -15.55 2.34 4.35
N LYS A 186 -16.32 2.46 5.44
CA LYS A 186 -16.99 1.32 6.07
C LYS A 186 -17.90 0.57 5.08
N GLY A 187 -18.60 1.28 4.20
CA GLY A 187 -19.48 0.68 3.19
C GLY A 187 -18.75 0.01 2.03
N VAL A 188 -17.48 0.34 1.80
CA VAL A 188 -16.71 -0.16 0.66
C VAL A 188 -15.43 -0.93 1.07
N MET A 189 -15.22 -1.19 2.36
CA MET A 189 -14.00 -1.78 2.90
C MET A 189 -13.67 -3.18 2.38
N ASP A 190 -14.66 -3.89 1.81
CA ASP A 190 -14.48 -5.20 1.20
C ASP A 190 -14.08 -5.13 -0.30
N ARG A 191 -14.05 -3.94 -0.88
CA ARG A 191 -13.62 -3.76 -2.26
C ARG A 191 -12.11 -3.93 -2.38
N LYS A 192 -11.69 -4.48 -3.51
CA LYS A 192 -10.29 -4.72 -3.85
C LYS A 192 -9.98 -4.07 -5.18
N ILE A 193 -8.75 -3.60 -5.34
CA ILE A 193 -8.21 -3.33 -6.66
C ILE A 193 -7.62 -4.64 -7.18
N THR A 194 -8.00 -5.03 -8.38
CA THR A 194 -7.57 -6.29 -8.97
C THR A 194 -6.92 -6.04 -10.31
N TRP A 195 -5.75 -6.64 -10.50
CA TRP A 195 -5.04 -6.70 -11.78
C TRP A 195 -5.15 -8.11 -12.31
N CYS A 196 -5.72 -8.23 -13.51
CA CYS A 196 -5.82 -9.49 -14.22
C CYS A 196 -4.79 -9.48 -15.36
N ALA A 197 -3.91 -10.45 -15.39
CA ALA A 197 -3.06 -10.67 -16.55
C ALA A 197 -3.90 -11.31 -17.65
N ALA A 198 -4.24 -10.57 -18.70
CA ALA A 198 -5.10 -11.04 -19.77
C ALA A 198 -4.54 -12.30 -20.50
N ASN A 199 -3.22 -12.56 -20.43
CA ASN A 199 -2.55 -13.61 -21.18
C ASN A 199 -1.44 -14.37 -20.44
N ALA A 200 -1.27 -14.20 -19.12
CA ALA A 200 -0.10 -14.76 -18.45
C ALA A 200 -0.46 -15.57 -17.21
N ARG A 201 -0.93 -16.77 -17.41
CA ARG A 201 -0.78 -17.83 -16.42
C ARG A 201 0.61 -18.42 -16.56
N ASP A 202 1.55 -17.88 -15.83
CA ASP A 202 2.81 -18.55 -15.64
C ASP A 202 2.79 -19.22 -14.25
N PRO A 203 2.58 -20.54 -14.18
CA PRO A 203 2.49 -21.27 -12.92
C PRO A 203 3.82 -21.26 -12.14
N HIS A 204 4.90 -20.82 -12.76
CA HIS A 204 6.23 -20.80 -12.16
C HIS A 204 6.60 -19.44 -11.58
N VAL A 205 5.82 -18.39 -11.84
CA VAL A 205 6.05 -17.07 -11.22
C VAL A 205 5.56 -17.07 -9.79
N ARG A 206 6.46 -16.75 -8.87
CA ARG A 206 6.17 -16.65 -7.43
C ARG A 206 6.47 -15.24 -6.91
N HIS A 207 5.72 -14.87 -5.90
CA HIS A 207 5.87 -13.60 -5.18
C HIS A 207 6.17 -13.90 -3.72
N GLU A 208 7.31 -13.46 -3.24
CA GLU A 208 7.73 -13.64 -1.86
C GLU A 208 8.17 -12.29 -1.26
N ILE A 209 8.26 -12.24 0.05
CA ILE A 209 8.80 -11.09 0.78
C ILE A 209 10.01 -11.52 1.58
N TRP A 210 11.00 -10.65 1.62
CA TRP A 210 12.15 -10.77 2.50
C TRP A 210 12.20 -9.60 3.47
N ALA A 211 12.38 -9.90 4.75
CA ALA A 211 12.72 -8.91 5.75
C ALA A 211 14.24 -8.85 5.93
N GLY A 212 14.76 -7.65 5.93
CA GLY A 212 16.12 -7.38 6.38
C GLY A 212 16.14 -7.22 7.90
N ALA A 213 17.11 -7.80 8.56
CA ALA A 213 17.37 -7.61 9.98
C ALA A 213 18.70 -6.90 10.20
#